data_722ad2a0d5e198d94989af29d36d387c
#
_entry.id   722ad2a0d5e198d94989af29d36d387c
#
_cell.length_a   1.000
_cell.length_b   1.000
_cell.length_c   1.000
_cell.angle_alpha   90.00
_cell.angle_beta   90.00
_cell.angle_gamma   90.00
#
_symmetry.space_group_name_H-M   'P 1'
#
loop_
_entity.id
_entity.type
_entity.pdbx_description
1 polymer ?
#
loop_
_entity_poly.entity_id
_entity_poly.type
_entity_poly.pdbx_seq_one_letter_code
_entity_poly.pdbx_strand_id
1 'polypeptide(L)'
;MLHHKDVFVSHVISKLNETDRCFFSGVNRESRYVLAYAGVNVLELDWTVYDCSSISTLELAWNDMDWGEKDTKGNVIDQAWFCEQVARTNKLEFLKWAREVKHCEWDEWTIVEAACFGNLEMLKYCFSNGCPCDEEKSCEQAAKGGHLDCLRFVFDKVKPSRDTERKAAMQAACSGHVTSAVD
;
A
#
# COMPACT_ATOMS: atom_id res chain seq x y z
N MET A 1 7.39 -26.15 -30.91
CA MET A 1 6.68 -24.94 -30.40
C MET A 1 6.07 -25.13 -28.99
N LEU A 2 5.53 -26.31 -28.64
CA LEU A 2 4.99 -26.58 -27.30
C LEU A 2 6.05 -26.47 -26.17
N HIS A 3 7.24 -26.96 -26.40
CA HIS A 3 8.30 -27.03 -25.38
C HIS A 3 8.71 -25.66 -24.80
N HIS A 4 8.69 -24.57 -25.57
CA HIS A 4 9.00 -23.22 -25.07
C HIS A 4 7.89 -22.63 -24.19
N LYS A 5 6.62 -22.99 -24.47
CA LYS A 5 5.48 -22.53 -23.66
C LYS A 5 5.46 -23.19 -22.28
N ASP A 6 5.76 -24.48 -22.20
CA ASP A 6 5.82 -25.21 -20.92
C ASP A 6 6.93 -24.63 -20.01
N VAL A 7 8.09 -24.32 -20.59
CA VAL A 7 9.20 -23.69 -19.85
C VAL A 7 8.80 -22.30 -19.38
N PHE A 8 8.16 -21.48 -20.21
CA PHE A 8 7.72 -20.15 -19.84
C PHE A 8 6.66 -20.20 -18.74
N VAL A 9 5.68 -21.08 -18.83
CA VAL A 9 4.64 -21.26 -17.80
C VAL A 9 5.26 -21.69 -16.48
N SER A 10 6.16 -22.67 -16.47
CA SER A 10 6.76 -23.20 -15.26
C SER A 10 7.75 -22.25 -14.59
N HIS A 11 8.45 -21.40 -15.35
CA HIS A 11 9.52 -20.54 -14.82
C HIS A 11 9.13 -19.07 -14.68
N VAL A 12 8.15 -18.60 -15.42
CA VAL A 12 7.70 -17.21 -15.39
C VAL A 12 6.32 -17.09 -14.77
N ILE A 13 5.30 -17.68 -15.39
CA ILE A 13 3.90 -17.51 -14.97
C ILE A 13 3.67 -18.02 -13.54
N SER A 14 4.32 -19.12 -13.16
CA SER A 14 4.21 -19.69 -11.81
C SER A 14 4.75 -18.79 -10.70
N LYS A 15 5.60 -17.80 -11.05
CA LYS A 15 6.21 -16.84 -10.11
C LYS A 15 5.50 -15.50 -10.06
N LEU A 16 4.59 -15.23 -10.99
CA LEU A 16 3.78 -14.02 -10.98
C LEU A 16 2.69 -14.14 -9.92
N ASN A 17 2.47 -13.08 -9.14
CA ASN A 17 1.29 -12.94 -8.29
C ASN A 17 0.03 -12.67 -9.15
N GLU A 18 -1.15 -12.64 -8.54
CA GLU A 18 -2.41 -12.41 -9.26
C GLU A 18 -2.43 -11.07 -10.01
N THR A 19 -1.97 -10.01 -9.37
CA THR A 19 -1.90 -8.69 -9.97
C THR A 19 -0.99 -8.66 -11.19
N ASP A 20 0.21 -9.22 -11.09
CA ASP A 20 1.14 -9.28 -12.22
C ASP A 20 0.58 -10.14 -13.36
N ARG A 21 -0.15 -11.22 -13.06
CA ARG A 21 -0.87 -12.04 -14.07
C ARG A 21 -1.98 -11.25 -14.74
N CYS A 22 -2.73 -10.46 -13.97
CA CYS A 22 -3.76 -9.58 -14.52
C CYS A 22 -3.15 -8.58 -15.52
N PHE A 23 -2.12 -7.84 -15.12
CA PHE A 23 -1.44 -6.91 -16.01
C PHE A 23 -0.78 -7.60 -17.20
N PHE A 24 -0.17 -8.78 -17.01
CA PHE A 24 0.35 -9.58 -18.11
C PHE A 24 -0.76 -9.96 -19.12
N SER A 25 -1.99 -10.20 -18.66
CA SER A 25 -3.14 -10.46 -19.54
C SER A 25 -3.50 -9.25 -20.40
N GLY A 26 -3.27 -8.05 -19.90
CA GLY A 26 -3.53 -6.78 -20.61
C GLY A 26 -2.52 -6.44 -21.71
N VAL A 27 -1.32 -7.05 -21.70
CA VAL A 27 -0.25 -6.69 -22.65
C VAL A 27 -0.64 -6.99 -24.10
N ASN A 28 -1.10 -8.20 -24.40
CA ASN A 28 -1.54 -8.59 -25.75
C ASN A 28 -2.32 -9.91 -25.73
N ARG A 29 -2.81 -10.31 -26.94
CA ARG A 29 -3.56 -11.54 -27.12
C ARG A 29 -2.75 -12.80 -26.78
N GLU A 30 -1.45 -12.79 -27.05
CA GLU A 30 -0.57 -13.95 -26.78
C GLU A 30 -0.38 -14.14 -25.26
N SER A 31 -0.25 -13.05 -24.50
CA SER A 31 -0.16 -13.10 -23.05
C SER A 31 -1.40 -13.76 -22.43
N ARG A 32 -2.59 -13.38 -22.90
CA ARG A 32 -3.86 -14.03 -22.46
C ARG A 32 -3.90 -15.51 -22.81
N TYR A 33 -3.45 -15.86 -23.99
CA TYR A 33 -3.38 -17.27 -24.41
C TYR A 33 -2.43 -18.09 -23.53
N VAL A 34 -1.27 -17.52 -23.14
CA VAL A 34 -0.29 -18.19 -22.26
C VAL A 34 -0.85 -18.37 -20.86
N LEU A 35 -1.56 -17.38 -20.32
CA LEU A 35 -2.23 -17.49 -19.02
C LEU A 35 -3.32 -18.55 -19.04
N ALA A 36 -4.16 -18.56 -20.08
CA ALA A 36 -5.20 -19.59 -20.26
C ALA A 36 -4.60 -21.00 -20.39
N TYR A 37 -3.48 -21.14 -21.10
CA TYR A 37 -2.72 -22.38 -21.21
C TYR A 37 -2.16 -22.84 -19.85
N ALA A 38 -1.78 -21.88 -18.98
CA ALA A 38 -1.35 -22.14 -17.62
C ALA A 38 -2.51 -22.48 -16.65
N GLY A 39 -3.75 -22.53 -17.13
CA GLY A 39 -4.93 -22.79 -16.33
C GLY A 39 -5.39 -21.58 -15.49
N VAL A 40 -4.91 -20.39 -15.81
CA VAL A 40 -5.32 -19.15 -15.12
C VAL A 40 -6.60 -18.62 -15.78
N ASN A 41 -7.67 -18.45 -14.98
CA ASN A 41 -8.89 -17.82 -15.46
C ASN A 41 -8.70 -16.29 -15.48
N VAL A 42 -8.41 -15.76 -16.65
CA VAL A 42 -8.10 -14.33 -16.85
C VAL A 42 -9.29 -13.42 -16.53
N LEU A 43 -10.53 -13.94 -16.62
CA LEU A 43 -11.74 -13.18 -16.33
C LEU A 43 -12.01 -13.02 -14.81
N GLU A 44 -11.35 -13.84 -13.99
CA GLU A 44 -11.46 -13.82 -12.53
C GLU A 44 -10.24 -13.19 -11.85
N LEU A 45 -9.26 -12.69 -12.63
CA LEU A 45 -8.11 -12.00 -12.08
C LEU A 45 -8.57 -10.65 -11.54
N ASP A 46 -8.66 -10.59 -10.23
CA ASP A 46 -8.83 -9.35 -9.49
C ASP A 46 -7.45 -8.81 -9.10
N TRP A 47 -7.27 -7.51 -9.17
CA TRP A 47 -6.00 -6.90 -8.81
C TRP A 47 -6.23 -5.72 -7.86
N THR A 48 -5.27 -5.49 -7.02
CA THR A 48 -5.26 -4.33 -6.14
C THR A 48 -3.92 -3.62 -6.23
N VAL A 49 -3.90 -2.32 -5.97
CA VAL A 49 -2.66 -1.52 -5.85
C VAL A 49 -1.71 -2.16 -4.85
N TYR A 50 -2.28 -2.76 -3.80
CA TYR A 50 -1.55 -3.43 -2.73
C TYR A 50 -0.66 -4.59 -3.23
N ASP A 51 -1.09 -5.29 -4.27
CA ASP A 51 -0.38 -6.47 -4.80
C ASP A 51 0.68 -6.12 -5.85
N CYS A 52 0.80 -4.86 -6.26
CA CYS A 52 1.79 -4.45 -7.25
C CYS A 52 3.21 -4.79 -6.79
N SER A 53 3.99 -5.44 -7.66
CA SER A 53 5.34 -5.91 -7.36
C SER A 53 6.43 -4.93 -7.82
N SER A 54 6.13 -4.05 -8.78
CA SER A 54 7.06 -3.13 -9.42
C SER A 54 6.41 -1.80 -9.78
N ILE A 55 7.23 -0.79 -10.07
CA ILE A 55 6.74 0.51 -10.60
C ILE A 55 5.99 0.32 -11.92
N SER A 56 6.41 -0.62 -12.76
CA SER A 56 5.72 -0.89 -14.03
C SER A 56 4.30 -1.42 -13.82
N THR A 57 4.10 -2.33 -12.86
CA THR A 57 2.76 -2.83 -12.52
C THR A 57 1.92 -1.75 -11.83
N LEU A 58 2.54 -0.92 -11.00
CA LEU A 58 1.87 0.22 -10.37
C LEU A 58 1.43 1.27 -11.40
N GLU A 59 2.23 1.51 -12.45
CA GLU A 59 1.89 2.41 -13.55
C GLU A 59 0.71 1.88 -14.38
N LEU A 60 0.68 0.58 -14.63
CA LEU A 60 -0.47 -0.05 -15.29
C LEU A 60 -1.72 0.09 -14.42
N ALA A 61 -1.60 -0.15 -13.11
CA ALA A 61 -2.68 0.06 -12.15
C ALA A 61 -3.22 1.49 -12.19
N TRP A 62 -2.33 2.49 -12.19
CA TRP A 62 -2.71 3.89 -12.29
C TRP A 62 -3.50 4.21 -13.58
N ASN A 63 -3.07 3.66 -14.72
CA ASN A 63 -3.69 3.91 -16.01
C ASN A 63 -5.05 3.20 -16.19
N ASP A 64 -5.25 2.09 -15.47
CA ASP A 64 -6.48 1.26 -15.53
C ASP A 64 -7.46 1.57 -14.39
N MET A 65 -7.17 2.60 -13.58
CA MET A 65 -7.99 2.95 -12.42
C MET A 65 -9.30 3.61 -12.84
N ASP A 66 -10.40 3.14 -12.27
CA ASP A 66 -11.76 3.69 -12.45
C ASP A 66 -11.94 4.97 -11.62
N TRP A 67 -11.24 6.04 -12.00
CA TRP A 67 -11.23 7.31 -11.27
C TRP A 67 -12.64 7.90 -11.12
N GLY A 68 -13.03 8.23 -9.88
CA GLY A 68 -14.32 8.81 -9.54
C GLY A 68 -15.40 7.75 -9.23
N GLU A 69 -15.18 6.49 -9.54
CA GLU A 69 -16.06 5.39 -9.14
C GLU A 69 -15.88 5.06 -7.65
N LYS A 70 -16.70 4.15 -7.15
CA LYS A 70 -16.62 3.69 -5.76
C LYS A 70 -16.05 2.29 -5.68
N ASP A 71 -15.14 2.09 -4.73
CA ASP A 71 -14.65 0.77 -4.38
C ASP A 71 -15.76 -0.10 -3.74
N THR A 72 -15.47 -1.36 -3.45
CA THR A 72 -16.41 -2.30 -2.83
C THR A 72 -16.88 -1.89 -1.44
N LYS A 73 -16.19 -0.94 -0.79
CA LYS A 73 -16.52 -0.38 0.52
C LYS A 73 -17.29 0.96 0.43
N GLY A 74 -17.47 1.47 -0.79
CA GLY A 74 -18.14 2.73 -1.06
C GLY A 74 -17.25 3.97 -1.00
N ASN A 75 -15.93 3.83 -0.87
CA ASN A 75 -14.98 4.95 -0.95
C ASN A 75 -14.82 5.38 -2.41
N VAL A 76 -14.70 6.69 -2.64
CA VAL A 76 -14.41 7.21 -3.97
C VAL A 76 -12.96 6.90 -4.34
N ILE A 77 -12.77 6.34 -5.52
CA ILE A 77 -11.44 6.06 -6.09
C ILE A 77 -10.88 7.37 -6.64
N ASP A 78 -10.13 8.08 -5.83
CA ASP A 78 -9.43 9.31 -6.17
C ASP A 78 -7.92 9.19 -5.93
N GLN A 79 -7.19 10.28 -6.15
CA GLN A 79 -5.75 10.28 -5.99
C GLN A 79 -5.32 10.08 -4.54
N ALA A 80 -6.07 10.63 -3.57
CA ALA A 80 -5.78 10.45 -2.15
C ALA A 80 -5.98 8.99 -1.74
N TRP A 81 -7.09 8.39 -2.16
CA TRP A 81 -7.33 6.96 -1.99
C TRP A 81 -6.20 6.11 -2.61
N PHE A 82 -5.74 6.46 -3.82
CA PHE A 82 -4.63 5.74 -4.46
C PHE A 82 -3.33 5.83 -3.63
N CYS A 83 -2.98 7.03 -3.13
CA CYS A 83 -1.81 7.20 -2.27
C CYS A 83 -1.93 6.40 -0.96
N GLU A 84 -3.13 6.30 -0.37
CA GLU A 84 -3.40 5.41 0.76
C GLU A 84 -3.10 3.95 0.41
N GLN A 85 -3.65 3.44 -0.72
CA GLN A 85 -3.40 2.06 -1.15
C GLN A 85 -1.90 1.81 -1.44
N VAL A 86 -1.22 2.79 -2.02
CA VAL A 86 0.23 2.73 -2.25
C VAL A 86 1.00 2.68 -0.92
N ALA A 87 0.61 3.47 0.08
CA ALA A 87 1.24 3.43 1.41
C ALA A 87 1.08 2.06 2.08
N ARG A 88 -0.05 1.39 1.89
CA ARG A 88 -0.32 0.02 2.38
C ARG A 88 0.61 -1.03 1.80
N THR A 89 1.17 -0.81 0.61
CA THR A 89 2.18 -1.72 0.04
C THR A 89 3.46 -1.77 0.87
N ASN A 90 3.65 -0.83 1.78
CA ASN A 90 4.85 -0.64 2.60
C ASN A 90 6.14 -0.35 1.78
N LYS A 91 6.01 0.04 0.52
CA LYS A 91 7.12 0.33 -0.40
C LYS A 91 7.26 1.84 -0.60
N LEU A 92 8.27 2.45 0.02
CA LEU A 92 8.50 3.90 -0.07
C LEU A 92 8.73 4.37 -1.52
N GLU A 93 9.39 3.56 -2.33
CA GLU A 93 9.63 3.88 -3.74
C GLU A 93 8.35 4.02 -4.55
N PHE A 94 7.29 3.29 -4.19
CA PHE A 94 5.97 3.41 -4.83
C PHE A 94 5.30 4.74 -4.46
N LEU A 95 5.37 5.13 -3.19
CA LEU A 95 4.83 6.40 -2.74
C LEU A 95 5.59 7.59 -3.37
N LYS A 96 6.92 7.49 -3.47
CA LYS A 96 7.73 8.49 -4.17
C LYS A 96 7.32 8.61 -5.63
N TRP A 97 7.15 7.50 -6.32
CA TRP A 97 6.70 7.50 -7.71
C TRP A 97 5.32 8.16 -7.85
N ALA A 98 4.35 7.81 -7.00
CA ALA A 98 3.03 8.42 -7.02
C ALA A 98 3.09 9.94 -6.81
N ARG A 99 3.95 10.42 -5.89
CA ARG A 99 4.08 11.85 -5.57
C ARG A 99 4.95 12.64 -6.54
N GLU A 100 6.09 12.11 -6.94
CA GLU A 100 7.12 12.83 -7.69
C GLU A 100 6.91 12.70 -9.20
N VAL A 101 6.35 11.59 -9.69
CA VAL A 101 6.12 11.32 -11.11
C VAL A 101 4.69 11.60 -11.52
N LYS A 102 3.70 11.09 -10.75
CA LYS A 102 2.28 11.29 -11.06
C LYS A 102 1.69 12.55 -10.43
N HIS A 103 2.40 13.19 -9.52
CA HIS A 103 1.93 14.36 -8.76
C HIS A 103 0.62 14.12 -8.02
N CYS A 104 0.41 12.86 -7.61
CA CYS A 104 -0.78 12.36 -6.95
C CYS A 104 -1.07 13.16 -5.67
N GLU A 105 -2.29 13.61 -5.47
CA GLU A 105 -2.72 14.20 -4.20
C GLU A 105 -2.73 13.14 -3.10
N TRP A 106 -2.59 13.55 -1.84
CA TRP A 106 -2.65 12.70 -0.66
C TRP A 106 -3.37 13.37 0.49
N ASP A 107 -3.83 12.58 1.44
CA ASP A 107 -4.47 13.02 2.67
C ASP A 107 -3.82 12.37 3.90
N GLU A 108 -4.43 12.55 5.06
CA GLU A 108 -3.96 12.02 6.33
C GLU A 108 -3.89 10.49 6.37
N TRP A 109 -4.68 9.77 5.56
CA TRP A 109 -4.68 8.31 5.54
C TRP A 109 -3.36 7.74 5.04
N THR A 110 -2.64 8.46 4.18
CA THR A 110 -1.29 8.06 3.73
C THR A 110 -0.32 7.95 4.91
N ILE A 111 -0.33 8.91 5.86
CA ILE A 111 0.48 8.86 7.09
C ILE A 111 -0.01 7.78 8.04
N VAL A 112 -1.32 7.64 8.20
CA VAL A 112 -1.94 6.62 9.05
C VAL A 112 -1.52 5.22 8.62
N GLU A 113 -1.53 4.92 7.32
CA GLU A 113 -1.09 3.63 6.81
C GLU A 113 0.43 3.42 6.97
N ALA A 114 1.25 4.44 6.74
CA ALA A 114 2.68 4.36 7.00
C ALA A 114 3.00 4.05 8.49
N ALA A 115 2.22 4.62 9.40
CA ALA A 115 2.31 4.35 10.84
C ALA A 115 1.82 2.94 11.19
N CYS A 116 0.73 2.50 10.57
CA CYS A 116 0.13 1.17 10.75
C CYS A 116 1.10 0.04 10.36
N PHE A 117 1.85 0.22 9.28
CA PHE A 117 2.85 -0.74 8.80
C PHE A 117 4.26 -0.53 9.37
N GLY A 118 4.45 0.46 10.24
CA GLY A 118 5.73 0.72 10.91
C GLY A 118 6.83 1.22 9.97
N ASN A 119 6.48 1.86 8.87
CA ASN A 119 7.46 2.36 7.91
C ASN A 119 7.95 3.76 8.30
N LEU A 120 8.94 3.81 9.18
CA LEU A 120 9.52 5.07 9.66
C LEU A 120 10.05 5.95 8.53
N GLU A 121 10.67 5.38 7.51
CA GLU A 121 11.21 6.14 6.38
C GLU A 121 10.09 6.75 5.52
N MET A 122 8.98 6.02 5.35
CA MET A 122 7.79 6.53 4.68
C MET A 122 7.13 7.67 5.50
N LEU A 123 7.02 7.50 6.82
CA LEU A 123 6.56 8.57 7.72
C LEU A 123 7.42 9.83 7.59
N LYS A 124 8.74 9.70 7.66
CA LYS A 124 9.67 10.82 7.48
C LYS A 124 9.47 11.53 6.14
N TYR A 125 9.30 10.74 5.07
CA TYR A 125 9.04 11.28 3.75
C TYR A 125 7.72 12.06 3.70
N CYS A 126 6.63 11.51 4.24
CA CYS A 126 5.32 12.17 4.29
C CYS A 126 5.40 13.51 5.04
N PHE A 127 5.96 13.52 6.25
CA PHE A 127 6.11 14.75 7.04
C PHE A 127 6.99 15.79 6.35
N SER A 128 8.08 15.38 5.70
CA SER A 128 8.99 16.29 5.01
C SER A 128 8.40 16.91 3.75
N ASN A 129 7.39 16.29 3.17
CA ASN A 129 6.72 16.75 1.95
C ASN A 129 5.30 17.30 2.19
N GLY A 130 4.94 17.60 3.44
CA GLY A 130 3.71 18.29 3.79
C GLY A 130 2.44 17.44 3.67
N CYS A 131 2.53 16.12 3.85
CA CYS A 131 1.35 15.27 3.96
C CYS A 131 0.52 15.68 5.18
N PRO A 132 -0.80 15.86 5.07
CA PRO A 132 -1.66 16.07 6.23
C PRO A 132 -1.52 14.94 7.24
N CYS A 133 -1.64 15.25 8.54
CA CYS A 133 -1.50 14.26 9.61
C CYS A 133 -2.71 14.32 10.54
N ASP A 134 -3.42 13.21 10.68
CA ASP A 134 -4.31 12.97 11.83
C ASP A 134 -3.45 12.39 12.96
N GLU A 135 -3.13 13.23 13.94
CA GLU A 135 -2.24 12.90 15.06
C GLU A 135 -2.75 11.72 15.89
N GLU A 136 -4.06 11.73 16.20
CA GLU A 136 -4.68 10.71 17.04
C GLU A 136 -4.65 9.35 16.35
N LYS A 137 -5.13 9.28 15.11
CA LYS A 137 -5.15 8.04 14.34
C LYS A 137 -3.75 7.49 14.07
N SER A 138 -2.79 8.38 13.71
CA SER A 138 -1.42 7.95 13.43
C SER A 138 -0.75 7.35 14.66
N CYS A 139 -0.92 7.98 15.84
CA CYS A 139 -0.42 7.44 17.10
C CYS A 139 -1.10 6.12 17.48
N GLU A 140 -2.43 6.05 17.32
CA GLU A 140 -3.21 4.84 17.62
C GLU A 140 -2.75 3.66 16.75
N GLN A 141 -2.60 3.85 15.44
CA GLN A 141 -2.20 2.78 14.53
C GLN A 141 -0.76 2.34 14.76
N ALA A 142 0.18 3.27 14.99
CA ALA A 142 1.54 2.93 15.36
C ALA A 142 1.61 2.13 16.67
N ALA A 143 0.84 2.53 17.68
CA ALA A 143 0.75 1.84 18.96
C ALA A 143 0.14 0.45 18.82
N LYS A 144 -0.94 0.31 18.05
CA LYS A 144 -1.61 -0.95 17.74
C LYS A 144 -0.69 -1.95 17.04
N GLY A 145 0.14 -1.47 16.11
CA GLY A 145 1.15 -2.28 15.41
C GLY A 145 2.41 -2.58 16.24
N GLY A 146 2.59 -1.92 17.40
CA GLY A 146 3.82 -2.05 18.20
C GLY A 146 5.03 -1.33 17.61
N HIS A 147 4.80 -0.36 16.74
CA HIS A 147 5.84 0.36 16.00
C HIS A 147 6.37 1.55 16.79
N LEU A 148 7.18 1.26 17.82
CA LEU A 148 7.66 2.26 18.79
C LEU A 148 8.41 3.41 18.13
N ASP A 149 9.27 3.14 17.16
CA ASP A 149 10.05 4.19 16.47
C ASP A 149 9.14 5.15 15.68
N CYS A 150 8.09 4.60 15.05
CA CYS A 150 7.07 5.40 14.36
C CYS A 150 6.28 6.24 15.38
N LEU A 151 5.86 5.64 16.49
CA LEU A 151 5.13 6.34 17.56
C LEU A 151 5.96 7.49 18.14
N ARG A 152 7.22 7.24 18.48
CA ARG A 152 8.15 8.28 18.98
C ARG A 152 8.32 9.39 17.96
N PHE A 153 8.52 9.05 16.69
CA PHE A 153 8.67 10.04 15.63
C PHE A 153 7.43 10.93 15.49
N VAL A 154 6.22 10.34 15.50
CA VAL A 154 4.97 11.12 15.43
C VAL A 154 4.85 12.02 16.66
N PHE A 155 5.12 11.51 17.88
CA PHE A 155 5.09 12.32 19.11
C PHE A 155 6.03 13.51 19.06
N ASP A 156 7.25 13.32 18.56
CA ASP A 156 8.25 14.41 18.42
C ASP A 156 7.80 15.49 17.44
N LYS A 157 7.08 15.09 16.36
CA LYS A 157 6.63 16.02 15.32
C LYS A 157 5.40 16.82 15.70
N VAL A 158 4.39 16.13 16.26
CA VAL A 158 3.06 16.74 16.48
C VAL A 158 2.81 17.16 17.93
N LYS A 159 3.61 16.66 18.90
CA LYS A 159 3.43 16.90 20.34
C LYS A 159 1.99 16.70 20.77
N PRO A 160 1.47 15.47 20.70
CA PRO A 160 0.08 15.18 20.89
C PRO A 160 -0.43 15.56 22.28
N SER A 161 -1.74 15.66 22.43
CA SER A 161 -2.37 15.90 23.72
C SER A 161 -2.15 14.72 24.67
N ARG A 162 -2.22 14.96 25.99
CA ARG A 162 -2.17 13.88 27.01
C ARG A 162 -3.24 12.81 26.79
N ASP A 163 -4.36 13.18 26.20
CA ASP A 163 -5.44 12.23 25.90
C ASP A 163 -5.07 11.30 24.77
N THR A 164 -4.43 11.82 23.72
CA THR A 164 -3.86 11.04 22.62
C THR A 164 -2.75 10.09 23.12
N GLU A 165 -1.85 10.58 23.97
CA GLU A 165 -0.82 9.75 24.60
C GLU A 165 -1.43 8.58 25.40
N ARG A 166 -2.46 8.87 26.21
CA ARG A 166 -3.16 7.84 26.98
C ARG A 166 -3.86 6.81 26.10
N LYS A 167 -4.51 7.24 25.02
CA LYS A 167 -5.18 6.35 24.06
C LYS A 167 -4.16 5.47 23.37
N ALA A 168 -3.05 6.01 22.91
CA ALA A 168 -1.96 5.25 22.28
C ALA A 168 -1.37 4.20 23.24
N ALA A 169 -1.12 4.58 24.51
CA ALA A 169 -0.64 3.66 25.53
C ALA A 169 -1.64 2.52 25.80
N MET A 170 -2.92 2.85 25.90
CA MET A 170 -3.99 1.85 26.08
C MET A 170 -4.07 0.91 24.86
N GLN A 171 -3.95 1.45 23.64
CA GLN A 171 -3.97 0.65 22.42
C GLN A 171 -2.78 -0.30 22.33
N ALA A 172 -1.57 0.17 22.67
CA ALA A 172 -0.38 -0.67 22.75
C ALA A 172 -0.54 -1.81 23.76
N ALA A 173 -1.10 -1.51 24.92
CA ALA A 173 -1.38 -2.50 25.97
C ALA A 173 -2.41 -3.56 25.51
N CYS A 174 -3.51 -3.12 24.90
CA CYS A 174 -4.53 -4.01 24.35
C CYS A 174 -4.01 -4.93 23.25
N SER A 175 -3.02 -4.47 22.47
CA SER A 175 -2.39 -5.25 21.40
C SER A 175 -1.19 -6.08 21.88
N GLY A 176 -0.91 -6.10 23.19
CA GLY A 176 0.19 -6.88 23.78
C GLY A 176 1.58 -6.24 23.65
N HIS A 177 1.66 -4.97 23.24
CA HIS A 177 2.92 -4.23 23.06
C HIS A 177 3.27 -3.37 24.29
N VAL A 178 3.28 -3.98 25.47
CA VAL A 178 3.42 -3.27 26.76
C VAL A 178 4.74 -2.49 26.87
N THR A 179 5.80 -2.91 26.20
CA THR A 179 7.09 -2.20 26.18
C THR A 179 7.06 -0.88 25.43
N SER A 180 6.06 -0.65 24.59
CA SER A 180 5.88 0.60 23.84
C SER A 180 5.27 1.74 24.69
N ALA A 181 4.79 1.45 25.90
CA ALA A 181 3.98 2.37 26.70
C ALA A 181 4.73 2.99 27.89
N VAL A 182 5.98 2.61 28.17
CA VAL A 182 6.63 2.89 29.49
C VAL A 182 7.92 3.73 29.39
N ASP A 183 8.40 4.10 28.22
CA ASP A 183 9.53 5.00 27.99
C ASP A 183 9.04 6.30 27.33
#